data_a8b72d5e1fc18318df144c6cf97049e7
#
_entry.id   a8b72d5e1fc18318df144c6cf97049e7
#
_cell.length_a   1.000
_cell.length_b   1.000
_cell.length_c   1.000
_cell.angle_alpha   90.00
_cell.angle_beta   90.00
_cell.angle_gamma   90.00
#
_symmetry.space_group_name_H-M   'P 1'
#
loop_
_entity.id
_entity.type
_entity.pdbx_description
1 polymer ?
#
loop_
_entity_poly.entity_id
_entity_poly.type
_entity_poly.pdbx_seq_one_letter_code
_entity_poly.pdbx_strand_id
1 'polypeptide(L)'
;MAKTNERWGSRVGLILAMAGNAVGLGNFLRFPAQAVQNGGGAFIIPYLVSFLLMGIPLLWIEWAVGRFGGQFGHHSAPGMMERIGKSWWWKYVGVFGIFTNLAVAAYYAYIESWTLGYVWYSLTGAFAGQSAEQVSHFFSAYLNLGSGHFLNISGPAILFFLITISINIYILSRGLAKGVEIASKIGMPLLLLFGAFLAVRALTLNAGEAGAVNNALEGLNFLWQPQFDSLTNPKIWLAAAGQIFFTLSVGMGTIQCYAAYLRENDDIALNAASAGWMNEFIEVILGGSVIIPIAVAYLGLPWIQANVGFEMGFRTMPTLFQNWGPLLAAMAGMAWFGLLFFAGITSSLAMGQPVMAFLQDEFNLSRKRSALTLGGILLMLSAPCLLLYEMGAFGEYDYWAGTFSLVAFALIESIAFAWVFGIDKGWEEITRGADIKVPHFFKYVIKYVTPLFLLAVFVGSLFKPVDGNWAAAFSRLFSGRGYPFAADSVIGTILNVGITEKRWFIDGMPTQIFILNMTRLLLVSTFIGIGVAVYAAWRKKGAKA
;
A
#
# COMPACT_ATOMS: atom_id res chain seq x y z
N MET A 1 -5.33 -29.79 20.69
CA MET A 1 -3.96 -29.37 20.43
C MET A 1 -3.79 -28.00 21.08
N ALA A 2 -2.73 -27.80 21.88
CA ALA A 2 -2.47 -26.52 22.52
C ALA A 2 -2.33 -25.43 21.44
N LYS A 3 -3.12 -24.34 21.56
CA LYS A 3 -2.91 -23.15 20.75
C LYS A 3 -1.46 -22.72 21.02
N THR A 4 -0.58 -22.82 20.04
CA THR A 4 0.75 -22.26 20.12
C THR A 4 0.58 -20.76 20.31
N ASN A 5 0.92 -20.24 21.50
CA ASN A 5 0.93 -18.80 21.77
C ASN A 5 2.07 -18.20 20.93
N GLU A 6 1.80 -17.92 19.66
CA GLU A 6 2.73 -17.15 18.83
C GLU A 6 2.90 -15.76 19.46
N ARG A 7 4.15 -15.29 19.51
CA ARG A 7 4.50 -13.98 20.05
C ARG A 7 5.69 -13.45 19.28
N TRP A 8 5.85 -12.14 19.32
CA TRP A 8 7.06 -11.49 18.85
C TRP A 8 8.25 -11.87 19.71
N GLY A 9 9.39 -12.11 19.07
CA GLY A 9 10.62 -12.51 19.77
C GLY A 9 11.30 -11.33 20.48
N SER A 10 11.11 -10.09 19.97
CA SER A 10 11.70 -8.89 20.54
C SER A 10 10.89 -7.63 20.20
N ARG A 11 11.01 -6.57 21.04
CA ARG A 11 10.39 -5.25 20.78
C ARG A 11 10.96 -4.62 19.50
N VAL A 12 12.25 -4.72 19.26
CA VAL A 12 12.89 -4.21 18.04
C VAL A 12 12.36 -4.95 16.79
N GLY A 13 12.23 -6.28 16.87
CA GLY A 13 11.67 -7.07 15.78
C GLY A 13 10.22 -6.71 15.46
N LEU A 14 9.40 -6.45 16.47
CA LEU A 14 8.04 -5.95 16.33
C LEU A 14 8.03 -4.59 15.61
N ILE A 15 8.82 -3.61 16.09
CA ILE A 15 8.88 -2.26 15.50
C ILE A 15 9.34 -2.34 14.03
N LEU A 16 10.37 -3.14 13.73
CA LEU A 16 10.85 -3.33 12.36
C LEU A 16 9.82 -4.03 11.46
N ALA A 17 9.06 -4.99 12.00
CA ALA A 17 7.99 -5.65 11.25
C ALA A 17 6.80 -4.70 10.99
N MET A 18 6.44 -3.87 11.97
CA MET A 18 5.40 -2.86 11.83
C MET A 18 5.82 -1.73 10.88
N ALA A 19 7.06 -1.27 10.99
CA ALA A 19 7.62 -0.31 10.03
C ALA A 19 7.70 -0.92 8.63
N GLY A 20 8.14 -2.18 8.50
CA GLY A 20 8.18 -2.89 7.23
C GLY A 20 6.79 -3.19 6.62
N ASN A 21 5.73 -3.24 7.44
CA ASN A 21 4.35 -3.24 6.93
C ASN A 21 3.98 -1.90 6.29
N ALA A 22 4.39 -0.79 6.90
CA ALA A 22 4.13 0.55 6.38
C ALA A 22 5.06 0.89 5.21
N VAL A 23 6.37 0.61 5.35
CA VAL A 23 7.37 0.89 4.31
C VAL A 23 7.23 -0.12 3.17
N GLY A 24 6.65 0.31 2.07
CA GLY A 24 6.41 -0.50 0.87
C GLY A 24 6.94 0.15 -0.41
N LEU A 25 6.55 -0.42 -1.53
CA LEU A 25 6.87 0.11 -2.86
C LEU A 25 6.38 1.56 -3.05
N GLY A 26 5.29 1.91 -2.37
CA GLY A 26 4.69 3.24 -2.45
C GLY A 26 5.60 4.37 -1.99
N ASN A 27 6.43 4.13 -0.98
CA ASN A 27 7.35 5.13 -0.44
C ASN A 27 8.38 5.62 -1.48
N PHE A 28 8.74 4.76 -2.42
CA PHE A 28 9.76 5.05 -3.43
C PHE A 28 9.20 5.28 -4.83
N LEU A 29 8.01 4.76 -5.13
CA LEU A 29 7.42 4.86 -6.47
C LEU A 29 6.20 5.79 -6.51
N ARG A 30 5.33 5.74 -5.50
CA ARG A 30 4.10 6.52 -5.46
C ARG A 30 4.29 7.90 -4.82
N PHE A 31 4.98 7.99 -3.68
CA PHE A 31 5.20 9.25 -2.98
C PHE A 31 5.90 10.29 -3.85
N PRO A 32 7.05 9.99 -4.52
CA PRO A 32 7.69 10.96 -5.40
C PRO A 32 6.77 11.43 -6.52
N ALA A 33 5.97 10.52 -7.10
CA ALA A 33 5.00 10.88 -8.13
C ALA A 33 3.91 11.82 -7.58
N GLN A 34 3.33 11.49 -6.42
CA GLN A 34 2.33 12.34 -5.77
C GLN A 34 2.90 13.71 -5.38
N ALA A 35 4.10 13.76 -4.84
CA ALA A 35 4.76 15.01 -4.47
C ALA A 35 4.98 15.91 -5.70
N VAL A 36 5.49 15.35 -6.79
CA VAL A 36 5.75 16.11 -8.02
C VAL A 36 4.46 16.58 -8.69
N GLN A 37 3.45 15.71 -8.82
CA GLN A 37 2.16 16.02 -9.45
C GLN A 37 1.35 17.06 -8.66
N ASN A 38 1.60 17.18 -7.36
CA ASN A 38 0.91 18.13 -6.49
C ASN A 38 1.80 19.32 -6.06
N GLY A 39 2.87 19.62 -6.82
CA GLY A 39 3.64 20.84 -6.68
C GLY A 39 4.79 20.80 -5.65
N GLY A 40 5.33 19.62 -5.34
CA GLY A 40 6.49 19.48 -4.46
C GLY A 40 6.24 19.99 -3.05
N GLY A 41 6.85 21.13 -2.68
CA GLY A 41 6.68 21.75 -1.36
C GLY A 41 5.25 22.16 -1.02
N ALA A 42 4.37 22.33 -2.02
CA ALA A 42 2.94 22.52 -1.82
C ALA A 42 2.28 21.29 -1.17
N PHE A 43 2.76 20.09 -1.50
CA PHE A 43 2.23 18.83 -1.02
C PHE A 43 2.69 18.46 0.39
N ILE A 44 3.93 18.81 0.76
CA ILE A 44 4.57 18.37 2.02
C ILE A 44 3.81 18.84 3.27
N ILE A 45 3.32 20.07 3.30
CA ILE A 45 2.59 20.59 4.47
C ILE A 45 1.26 19.87 4.68
N PRO A 46 0.36 19.76 3.68
CA PRO A 46 -0.85 18.94 3.79
C PRO A 46 -0.56 17.48 4.14
N TYR A 47 0.53 16.91 3.62
CA TYR A 47 0.95 15.55 3.90
C TYR A 47 1.31 15.36 5.38
N LEU A 48 2.19 16.18 5.96
CA LEU A 48 2.56 16.10 7.37
C LEU A 48 1.39 16.39 8.32
N VAL A 49 0.52 17.33 7.97
CA VAL A 49 -0.70 17.59 8.75
C VAL A 49 -1.64 16.40 8.71
N SER A 50 -1.83 15.77 7.55
CA SER A 50 -2.63 14.54 7.41
C SER A 50 -2.02 13.38 8.20
N PHE A 51 -0.69 13.24 8.22
CA PHE A 51 0.00 12.27 9.05
C PHE A 51 -0.31 12.46 10.53
N LEU A 52 -0.22 13.70 11.05
CA LEU A 52 -0.44 13.99 12.47
C LEU A 52 -1.91 13.87 12.91
N LEU A 53 -2.85 14.28 12.06
CA LEU A 53 -4.28 14.34 12.43
C LEU A 53 -5.07 13.08 12.02
N MET A 54 -4.54 12.29 11.12
CA MET A 54 -5.19 11.07 10.62
C MET A 54 -4.27 9.85 10.77
N GLY A 55 -3.04 9.92 10.27
CA GLY A 55 -2.11 8.79 10.25
C GLY A 55 -1.80 8.27 11.65
N ILE A 56 -1.23 9.09 12.52
CA ILE A 56 -0.90 8.71 13.92
C ILE A 56 -2.13 8.26 14.71
N PRO A 57 -3.28 8.97 14.69
CA PRO A 57 -4.49 8.51 15.34
C PRO A 57 -4.98 7.15 14.85
N LEU A 58 -4.96 6.89 13.53
CA LEU A 58 -5.35 5.60 12.98
C LEU A 58 -4.40 4.48 13.38
N LEU A 59 -3.07 4.72 13.38
CA LEU A 59 -2.10 3.78 13.90
C LEU A 59 -2.44 3.38 15.34
N TRP A 60 -2.70 4.35 16.22
CA TRP A 60 -3.08 4.06 17.61
C TRP A 60 -4.40 3.28 17.72
N ILE A 61 -5.40 3.61 16.90
CA ILE A 61 -6.67 2.88 16.84
C ILE A 61 -6.40 1.42 16.47
N GLU A 62 -5.73 1.16 15.36
CA GLU A 62 -5.50 -0.20 14.86
C GLU A 62 -4.64 -1.04 15.81
N TRP A 63 -3.60 -0.45 16.41
CA TRP A 63 -2.81 -1.14 17.43
C TRP A 63 -3.64 -1.48 18.67
N ALA A 64 -4.50 -0.56 19.13
CA ALA A 64 -5.37 -0.78 20.27
C ALA A 64 -6.44 -1.85 19.97
N VAL A 65 -7.08 -1.79 18.80
CA VAL A 65 -8.03 -2.81 18.32
C VAL A 65 -7.38 -4.18 18.28
N GLY A 66 -6.17 -4.26 17.73
CA GLY A 66 -5.42 -5.50 17.61
C GLY A 66 -5.06 -6.09 18.99
N ARG A 67 -4.40 -5.31 19.87
CA ARG A 67 -4.03 -5.77 21.21
C ARG A 67 -5.26 -6.19 22.02
N PHE A 68 -6.33 -5.39 21.99
CA PHE A 68 -7.59 -5.72 22.68
C PHE A 68 -8.19 -7.02 22.15
N GLY A 69 -8.30 -7.19 20.82
CA GLY A 69 -8.85 -8.41 20.22
C GLY A 69 -8.00 -9.64 20.50
N GLY A 70 -6.67 -9.47 20.53
CA GLY A 70 -5.69 -10.54 20.81
C GLY A 70 -5.86 -11.14 22.21
N GLN A 71 -6.26 -10.34 23.21
CA GLN A 71 -6.56 -10.84 24.59
C GLN A 71 -7.68 -11.88 24.59
N PHE A 72 -8.60 -11.82 23.62
CA PHE A 72 -9.68 -12.80 23.44
C PHE A 72 -9.33 -13.92 22.46
N GLY A 73 -8.07 -13.99 21.99
CA GLY A 73 -7.60 -15.00 21.05
C GLY A 73 -8.08 -14.77 19.60
N HIS A 74 -8.40 -13.53 19.24
CA HIS A 74 -8.72 -13.13 17.87
C HIS A 74 -7.54 -12.39 17.26
N HIS A 75 -6.97 -12.97 16.17
CA HIS A 75 -5.81 -12.40 15.48
C HIS A 75 -6.16 -11.89 14.08
N SER A 76 -7.45 -11.79 13.76
CA SER A 76 -7.95 -11.25 12.49
C SER A 76 -9.16 -10.34 12.71
N ALA A 77 -9.36 -9.38 11.80
CA ALA A 77 -10.34 -8.31 11.92
C ALA A 77 -11.79 -8.78 12.23
N PRO A 78 -12.34 -9.88 11.68
CA PRO A 78 -13.71 -10.31 12.00
C PRO A 78 -13.96 -10.51 13.49
N GLY A 79 -13.08 -11.25 14.18
CA GLY A 79 -13.24 -11.49 15.63
C GLY A 79 -12.98 -10.24 16.45
N MET A 80 -12.04 -9.38 16.04
CA MET A 80 -11.76 -8.11 16.71
C MET A 80 -12.94 -7.15 16.62
N MET A 81 -13.54 -6.99 15.44
CA MET A 81 -14.70 -6.14 15.22
C MET A 81 -15.92 -6.62 16.02
N GLU A 82 -16.15 -7.94 16.12
CA GLU A 82 -17.21 -8.50 16.96
C GLU A 82 -17.05 -8.10 18.42
N ARG A 83 -15.81 -8.11 18.96
CA ARG A 83 -15.52 -7.70 20.34
C ARG A 83 -15.69 -6.21 20.59
N ILE A 84 -15.26 -5.38 19.67
CA ILE A 84 -15.40 -3.92 19.76
C ILE A 84 -16.85 -3.49 19.61
N GLY A 85 -17.55 -4.06 18.63
CA GLY A 85 -18.93 -3.72 18.32
C GLY A 85 -19.97 -4.32 19.27
N LYS A 86 -19.59 -5.27 20.15
CA LYS A 86 -20.44 -5.95 21.14
C LYS A 86 -21.67 -6.65 20.55
N SER A 87 -21.70 -6.89 19.24
CA SER A 87 -22.80 -7.54 18.54
C SER A 87 -22.26 -8.44 17.44
N TRP A 88 -22.92 -9.59 17.23
CA TRP A 88 -22.50 -10.64 16.31
C TRP A 88 -22.33 -10.18 14.85
N TRP A 89 -23.05 -9.16 14.40
CA TRP A 89 -23.00 -8.69 13.02
C TRP A 89 -21.73 -7.86 12.71
N TRP A 90 -21.07 -7.29 13.73
CA TRP A 90 -19.83 -6.51 13.55
C TRP A 90 -18.69 -7.33 12.94
N LYS A 91 -18.71 -8.66 13.10
CA LYS A 91 -17.72 -9.52 12.43
C LYS A 91 -17.71 -9.36 10.90
N TYR A 92 -18.85 -8.99 10.29
CA TYR A 92 -18.92 -8.76 8.85
C TYR A 92 -18.25 -7.46 8.43
N VAL A 93 -18.15 -6.48 9.30
CA VAL A 93 -17.29 -5.31 9.07
C VAL A 93 -15.83 -5.73 8.94
N GLY A 94 -15.38 -6.67 9.75
CA GLY A 94 -14.04 -7.23 9.67
C GLY A 94 -13.72 -8.01 8.38
N VAL A 95 -14.74 -8.33 7.55
CA VAL A 95 -14.52 -8.90 6.21
C VAL A 95 -13.68 -7.96 5.34
N PHE A 96 -13.86 -6.64 5.48
CA PHE A 96 -13.01 -5.66 4.80
C PHE A 96 -11.52 -5.92 5.08
N GLY A 97 -11.13 -6.13 6.35
CA GLY A 97 -9.74 -6.39 6.72
C GLY A 97 -9.15 -7.66 6.12
N ILE A 98 -9.94 -8.72 5.87
CA ILE A 98 -9.45 -9.91 5.18
C ILE A 98 -9.43 -9.71 3.66
N PHE A 99 -10.51 -9.15 3.10
CA PHE A 99 -10.65 -8.91 1.67
C PHE A 99 -9.57 -7.98 1.14
N THR A 100 -9.39 -6.82 1.79
CA THR A 100 -8.40 -5.83 1.39
C THR A 100 -7.01 -6.42 1.35
N ASN A 101 -6.61 -7.14 2.41
CA ASN A 101 -5.32 -7.80 2.45
C ASN A 101 -5.14 -8.82 1.33
N LEU A 102 -6.13 -9.66 1.10
CA LEU A 102 -6.06 -10.71 0.10
C LEU A 102 -6.00 -10.15 -1.33
N ALA A 103 -6.86 -9.17 -1.63
CA ALA A 103 -6.92 -8.57 -2.95
C ALA A 103 -5.69 -7.68 -3.25
N VAL A 104 -5.22 -6.91 -2.24
CA VAL A 104 -3.97 -6.14 -2.39
C VAL A 104 -2.78 -7.08 -2.55
N ALA A 105 -2.62 -8.11 -1.71
CA ALA A 105 -1.52 -9.07 -1.82
C ALA A 105 -1.47 -9.74 -3.20
N ALA A 106 -2.62 -9.96 -3.84
CA ALA A 106 -2.69 -10.60 -5.15
C ALA A 106 -2.01 -9.78 -6.26
N TYR A 107 -2.24 -8.47 -6.33
CA TYR A 107 -1.58 -7.63 -7.33
C TYR A 107 -0.20 -7.14 -6.86
N TYR A 108 -0.03 -6.93 -5.56
CA TYR A 108 1.21 -6.43 -4.98
C TYR A 108 2.38 -7.42 -5.14
N ALA A 109 2.12 -8.73 -4.94
CA ALA A 109 3.12 -9.77 -5.17
C ALA A 109 3.62 -9.80 -6.63
N TYR A 110 2.79 -9.39 -7.59
CA TYR A 110 3.22 -9.26 -8.99
C TYR A 110 4.20 -8.11 -9.17
N ILE A 111 3.93 -6.92 -8.61
CA ILE A 111 4.88 -5.80 -8.65
C ILE A 111 6.16 -6.13 -7.88
N GLU A 112 6.04 -6.74 -6.71
CA GLU A 112 7.18 -7.21 -5.92
C GLU A 112 8.10 -8.12 -6.75
N SER A 113 7.51 -8.99 -7.57
CA SER A 113 8.26 -9.89 -8.45
C SER A 113 9.05 -9.16 -9.54
N TRP A 114 8.56 -8.02 -10.04
CA TRP A 114 9.29 -7.20 -11.00
C TRP A 114 10.59 -6.67 -10.38
N THR A 115 10.55 -6.26 -9.11
CA THR A 115 11.73 -5.76 -8.41
C THR A 115 12.80 -6.84 -8.29
N LEU A 116 12.41 -8.08 -7.97
CA LEU A 116 13.33 -9.23 -7.93
C LEU A 116 13.93 -9.53 -9.31
N GLY A 117 13.11 -9.51 -10.36
CA GLY A 117 13.58 -9.67 -11.74
C GLY A 117 14.59 -8.59 -12.13
N TYR A 118 14.31 -7.34 -11.77
CA TYR A 118 15.19 -6.22 -12.09
C TYR A 118 16.48 -6.18 -11.25
N VAL A 119 16.51 -6.75 -10.03
CA VAL A 119 17.77 -7.04 -9.32
C VAL A 119 18.64 -7.95 -10.17
N TRP A 120 18.07 -9.04 -10.66
CA TRP A 120 18.78 -9.99 -11.53
C TRP A 120 19.31 -9.31 -12.81
N TYR A 121 18.47 -8.56 -13.51
CA TYR A 121 18.84 -7.89 -14.75
C TYR A 121 19.90 -6.79 -14.54
N SER A 122 19.87 -6.09 -13.41
CA SER A 122 20.90 -5.11 -13.06
C SER A 122 22.24 -5.78 -12.80
N LEU A 123 22.26 -6.90 -12.08
CA LEU A 123 23.49 -7.66 -11.79
C LEU A 123 24.09 -8.33 -13.04
N THR A 124 23.25 -8.76 -13.97
CA THR A 124 23.70 -9.40 -15.22
C THR A 124 24.06 -8.40 -16.33
N GLY A 125 23.94 -7.09 -16.05
CA GLY A 125 24.31 -6.04 -17.00
C GLY A 125 23.32 -5.88 -18.16
N ALA A 126 22.08 -6.32 -18.02
CA ALA A 126 21.05 -6.25 -19.08
C ALA A 126 20.75 -4.83 -19.57
N PHE A 127 21.05 -3.81 -18.76
CA PHE A 127 20.84 -2.40 -19.12
C PHE A 127 22.10 -1.71 -19.64
N ALA A 128 23.25 -2.39 -19.65
CA ALA A 128 24.53 -1.79 -20.07
C ALA A 128 24.51 -1.39 -21.54
N GLY A 129 24.81 -0.11 -21.80
CA GLY A 129 24.87 0.45 -23.16
C GLY A 129 23.50 0.62 -23.83
N GLN A 130 22.40 0.40 -23.12
CA GLN A 130 21.04 0.59 -23.66
C GLN A 130 20.63 2.06 -23.63
N SER A 131 19.91 2.51 -24.66
CA SER A 131 19.27 3.83 -24.68
C SER A 131 18.05 3.88 -23.74
N ALA A 132 17.59 5.09 -23.41
CA ALA A 132 16.38 5.28 -22.62
C ALA A 132 15.13 4.60 -23.24
N GLU A 133 15.02 4.64 -24.56
CA GLU A 133 13.94 3.99 -25.31
C GLU A 133 14.02 2.47 -25.20
N GLN A 134 15.22 1.89 -25.34
CA GLN A 134 15.46 0.45 -25.20
C GLN A 134 15.14 -0.04 -23.79
N VAL A 135 15.52 0.70 -22.73
CA VAL A 135 15.19 0.35 -21.34
C VAL A 135 13.68 0.48 -21.10
N SER A 136 13.04 1.51 -21.62
CA SER A 136 11.58 1.65 -21.54
C SER A 136 10.86 0.50 -22.26
N HIS A 137 11.35 0.12 -23.44
CA HIS A 137 10.84 -1.02 -24.21
C HIS A 137 11.11 -2.35 -23.50
N PHE A 138 12.24 -2.48 -22.80
CA PHE A 138 12.55 -3.66 -21.98
C PHE A 138 11.47 -3.95 -20.93
N PHE A 139 10.97 -2.93 -20.26
CA PHE A 139 9.86 -3.11 -19.30
C PHE A 139 8.59 -3.61 -20.00
N SER A 140 8.25 -3.04 -21.15
CA SER A 140 7.09 -3.49 -21.93
C SER A 140 7.25 -4.94 -22.40
N ALA A 141 8.45 -5.31 -22.90
CA ALA A 141 8.76 -6.67 -23.30
C ALA A 141 8.78 -7.64 -22.10
N TYR A 142 9.30 -7.21 -20.94
CA TYR A 142 9.28 -8.02 -19.72
C TYR A 142 7.88 -8.40 -19.27
N LEU A 143 6.90 -7.52 -19.42
CA LEU A 143 5.49 -7.77 -19.11
C LEU A 143 4.68 -8.26 -20.34
N ASN A 144 5.30 -8.37 -21.52
CA ASN A 144 4.66 -8.67 -22.80
C ASN A 144 3.53 -7.69 -23.17
N LEU A 145 3.78 -6.38 -22.94
CA LEU A 145 2.84 -5.32 -23.29
C LEU A 145 2.96 -4.95 -24.78
N GLY A 146 1.85 -4.56 -25.40
CA GLY A 146 1.83 -4.15 -26.80
C GLY A 146 2.04 -5.28 -27.80
N SER A 147 1.97 -6.55 -27.36
CA SER A 147 2.19 -7.72 -28.23
C SER A 147 1.03 -8.01 -29.18
N GLY A 148 -0.10 -7.35 -29.02
CA GLY A 148 -1.33 -7.62 -29.75
C GLY A 148 -2.06 -8.92 -29.34
N HIS A 149 -1.51 -9.66 -28.39
CA HIS A 149 -2.16 -10.83 -27.81
C HIS A 149 -3.14 -10.43 -26.72
N PHE A 150 -4.26 -11.16 -26.63
CA PHE A 150 -5.28 -10.92 -25.60
C PHE A 150 -4.74 -11.12 -24.16
N LEU A 151 -3.83 -12.05 -23.98
CA LEU A 151 -3.21 -12.34 -22.69
C LEU A 151 -1.75 -11.86 -22.65
N ASN A 152 -1.36 -11.17 -21.58
CA ASN A 152 0.00 -10.72 -21.31
C ASN A 152 0.86 -11.88 -20.74
N ILE A 153 1.15 -12.90 -21.55
CA ILE A 153 1.94 -14.06 -21.11
C ILE A 153 3.44 -13.75 -21.30
N SER A 154 4.14 -13.57 -20.18
CA SER A 154 5.60 -13.41 -20.14
C SER A 154 6.25 -14.50 -19.30
N GLY A 155 7.09 -15.33 -19.89
CA GLY A 155 7.82 -16.37 -19.18
C GLY A 155 8.69 -15.83 -18.03
N PRO A 156 9.53 -14.81 -18.26
CA PRO A 156 10.33 -14.19 -17.20
C PRO A 156 9.48 -13.59 -16.05
N ALA A 157 8.42 -12.84 -16.36
CA ALA A 157 7.57 -12.23 -15.34
C ALA A 157 6.86 -13.31 -14.50
N ILE A 158 6.36 -14.36 -15.12
CA ILE A 158 5.74 -15.51 -14.42
C ILE A 158 6.76 -16.24 -13.54
N LEU A 159 7.99 -16.47 -14.04
CA LEU A 159 9.05 -17.13 -13.26
C LEU A 159 9.36 -16.36 -11.98
N PHE A 160 9.65 -15.04 -12.09
CA PHE A 160 9.95 -14.23 -10.92
C PHE A 160 8.74 -14.09 -9.99
N PHE A 161 7.52 -14.07 -10.51
CA PHE A 161 6.29 -14.10 -9.70
C PHE A 161 6.19 -15.39 -8.88
N LEU A 162 6.41 -16.56 -9.49
CA LEU A 162 6.37 -17.83 -8.77
C LEU A 162 7.47 -17.94 -7.71
N ILE A 163 8.68 -17.42 -7.98
CA ILE A 163 9.75 -17.35 -7.00
C ILE A 163 9.33 -16.46 -5.83
N THR A 164 8.81 -15.27 -6.10
CA THR A 164 8.38 -14.30 -5.08
C THR A 164 7.26 -14.86 -4.19
N ILE A 165 6.21 -15.44 -4.77
CA ILE A 165 5.14 -16.09 -4.01
C ILE A 165 5.71 -17.23 -3.15
N SER A 166 6.63 -18.03 -3.70
CA SER A 166 7.25 -19.15 -2.96
C SER A 166 8.04 -18.66 -1.74
N ILE A 167 8.81 -17.56 -1.89
CA ILE A 167 9.54 -16.92 -0.80
C ILE A 167 8.56 -16.43 0.27
N ASN A 168 7.52 -15.70 -0.11
CA ASN A 168 6.50 -15.19 0.80
C ASN A 168 5.82 -16.32 1.59
N ILE A 169 5.35 -17.35 0.91
CA ILE A 169 4.68 -18.50 1.54
C ILE A 169 5.64 -19.28 2.46
N TYR A 170 6.91 -19.44 2.04
CA TYR A 170 7.92 -20.07 2.89
C TYR A 170 8.13 -19.28 4.19
N ILE A 171 8.35 -17.96 4.13
CA ILE A 171 8.58 -17.11 5.30
C ILE A 171 7.34 -17.14 6.21
N LEU A 172 6.13 -16.94 5.67
CA LEU A 172 4.89 -17.01 6.43
C LEU A 172 4.69 -18.36 7.12
N SER A 173 5.09 -19.47 6.49
CA SER A 173 5.00 -20.81 7.06
C SER A 173 5.89 -20.99 8.31
N ARG A 174 6.95 -20.17 8.48
CA ARG A 174 7.91 -20.24 9.58
C ARG A 174 7.44 -19.56 10.87
N GLY A 175 6.39 -18.74 10.81
CA GLY A 175 5.84 -18.06 11.98
C GLY A 175 6.27 -16.60 12.10
N LEU A 176 5.72 -15.90 13.10
CA LEU A 176 6.05 -14.50 13.32
C LEU A 176 7.53 -14.35 13.73
N ALA A 177 7.95 -14.94 14.82
CA ALA A 177 9.30 -14.74 15.35
C ALA A 177 10.41 -15.32 14.46
N LYS A 178 10.18 -16.49 13.84
CA LYS A 178 11.18 -17.22 13.03
C LYS A 178 11.06 -16.97 11.52
N GLY A 179 10.04 -16.27 11.07
CA GLY A 179 9.79 -15.92 9.69
C GLY A 179 9.74 -14.40 9.50
N VAL A 180 8.59 -13.79 9.79
CA VAL A 180 8.32 -12.37 9.54
C VAL A 180 9.33 -11.46 10.25
N GLU A 181 9.58 -11.69 11.54
CA GLU A 181 10.51 -10.87 12.33
C GLU A 181 11.96 -10.94 11.80
N ILE A 182 12.42 -12.16 11.41
CA ILE A 182 13.76 -12.33 10.83
C ILE A 182 13.85 -11.63 9.48
N ALA A 183 12.83 -11.79 8.61
CA ALA A 183 12.79 -11.11 7.33
C ALA A 183 12.84 -9.58 7.48
N SER A 184 12.11 -9.03 8.47
CA SER A 184 12.11 -7.59 8.75
C SER A 184 13.44 -7.11 9.36
N LYS A 185 14.05 -7.90 10.25
CA LYS A 185 15.38 -7.60 10.84
C LYS A 185 16.51 -7.59 9.80
N ILE A 186 16.36 -8.32 8.70
CA ILE A 186 17.34 -8.31 7.60
C ILE A 186 16.94 -7.26 6.57
N GLY A 187 15.68 -7.27 6.14
CA GLY A 187 15.18 -6.43 5.05
C GLY A 187 15.25 -4.93 5.36
N MET A 188 14.80 -4.51 6.55
CA MET A 188 14.77 -3.08 6.90
C MET A 188 16.15 -2.44 6.99
N PRO A 189 17.19 -3.03 7.65
CA PRO A 189 18.54 -2.48 7.60
C PRO A 189 19.14 -2.45 6.17
N LEU A 190 18.91 -3.48 5.35
CA LEU A 190 19.40 -3.50 3.97
C LEU A 190 18.72 -2.42 3.12
N LEU A 191 17.40 -2.24 3.29
CA LEU A 191 16.64 -1.16 2.65
C LEU A 191 17.23 0.21 3.00
N LEU A 192 17.49 0.46 4.30
CA LEU A 192 18.10 1.72 4.75
C LEU A 192 19.50 1.92 4.19
N LEU A 193 20.32 0.87 4.14
CA LEU A 193 21.67 0.91 3.57
C LEU A 193 21.63 1.25 2.08
N PHE A 194 20.77 0.57 1.31
CA PHE A 194 20.61 0.82 -0.12
C PHE A 194 20.04 2.20 -0.40
N GLY A 195 19.03 2.62 0.37
CA GLY A 195 18.44 3.96 0.26
C GLY A 195 19.46 5.07 0.60
N ALA A 196 20.24 4.89 1.65
CA ALA A 196 21.29 5.85 2.03
C ALA A 196 22.38 5.94 0.96
N PHE A 197 22.84 4.81 0.40
CA PHE A 197 23.81 4.80 -0.71
C PHE A 197 23.28 5.58 -1.91
N LEU A 198 22.05 5.33 -2.33
CA LEU A 198 21.43 6.01 -3.47
C LEU A 198 21.19 7.50 -3.18
N ALA A 199 20.73 7.84 -1.98
CA ALA A 199 20.49 9.24 -1.59
C ALA A 199 21.79 10.05 -1.55
N VAL A 200 22.85 9.51 -0.94
CA VAL A 200 24.16 10.17 -0.94
C VAL A 200 24.66 10.37 -2.37
N ARG A 201 24.58 9.35 -3.21
CA ARG A 201 25.00 9.45 -4.61
C ARG A 201 24.14 10.43 -5.40
N ALA A 202 22.83 10.45 -5.17
CA ALA A 202 21.90 11.40 -5.78
C ALA A 202 22.28 12.84 -5.45
N LEU A 203 22.42 13.13 -4.16
CA LEU A 203 22.67 14.50 -3.65
C LEU A 203 24.08 15.04 -3.98
N THR A 204 25.01 14.16 -4.38
CA THR A 204 26.35 14.57 -4.85
C THR A 204 26.44 14.79 -6.36
N LEU A 205 25.34 14.66 -7.10
CA LEU A 205 25.32 14.93 -8.54
C LEU A 205 25.22 16.44 -8.80
N ASN A 206 26.27 16.99 -9.44
CA ASN A 206 26.31 18.37 -9.88
C ASN A 206 26.20 18.45 -11.41
N ALA A 207 25.73 19.58 -11.91
CA ALA A 207 25.71 19.86 -13.34
C ALA A 207 27.11 19.69 -13.95
N GLY A 208 27.21 18.95 -15.07
CA GLY A 208 28.46 18.61 -15.75
C GLY A 208 29.14 17.33 -15.22
N GLU A 209 28.73 16.74 -14.10
CA GLU A 209 29.28 15.49 -13.58
C GLU A 209 28.46 14.28 -14.05
N ALA A 210 29.11 13.22 -14.46
CA ALA A 210 28.49 11.96 -14.88
C ALA A 210 27.31 12.15 -15.86
N GLY A 211 27.37 13.15 -16.74
CA GLY A 211 26.31 13.45 -17.71
C GLY A 211 25.09 14.19 -17.16
N ALA A 212 25.11 14.62 -15.88
CA ALA A 212 24.05 15.42 -15.30
C ALA A 212 24.01 16.83 -15.92
N VAL A 213 22.80 17.30 -16.27
CA VAL A 213 22.58 18.62 -16.91
C VAL A 213 22.24 19.68 -15.88
N ASN A 214 21.66 19.29 -14.73
CA ASN A 214 21.27 20.16 -13.64
C ASN A 214 21.87 19.66 -12.31
N ASN A 215 21.79 20.51 -11.28
CA ASN A 215 22.14 20.08 -9.92
C ASN A 215 21.00 19.27 -9.30
N ALA A 216 21.32 18.13 -8.71
CA ALA A 216 20.32 17.30 -8.04
C ALA A 216 19.61 18.03 -6.87
N LEU A 217 20.30 18.97 -6.24
CA LEU A 217 19.71 19.80 -5.17
C LEU A 217 18.53 20.65 -5.63
N GLU A 218 18.39 20.92 -6.93
CA GLU A 218 17.20 21.61 -7.48
C GLU A 218 15.94 20.76 -7.27
N GLY A 219 16.06 19.44 -7.43
CA GLY A 219 14.98 18.49 -7.15
C GLY A 219 14.63 18.43 -5.66
N LEU A 220 15.62 18.50 -4.79
CA LEU A 220 15.40 18.54 -3.35
C LEU A 220 14.75 19.87 -2.93
N ASN A 221 15.22 20.99 -3.47
CA ASN A 221 14.62 22.31 -3.23
C ASN A 221 13.16 22.35 -3.70
N PHE A 222 12.85 21.79 -4.86
CA PHE A 222 11.46 21.69 -5.34
C PHE A 222 10.57 20.95 -4.33
N LEU A 223 11.06 19.86 -3.75
CA LEU A 223 10.30 19.08 -2.76
C LEU A 223 10.11 19.83 -1.43
N TRP A 224 11.13 20.58 -0.98
CA TRP A 224 11.14 21.17 0.36
C TRP A 224 10.82 22.67 0.41
N GLN A 225 10.71 23.35 -0.73
CA GLN A 225 10.35 24.78 -0.75
C GLN A 225 8.85 24.95 -0.46
N PRO A 226 8.44 25.50 0.71
CA PRO A 226 7.04 25.62 1.06
C PRO A 226 6.29 26.56 0.12
N GLN A 227 5.06 26.18 -0.24
CA GLN A 227 4.14 26.97 -1.06
C GLN A 227 2.82 27.15 -0.31
N PHE A 228 2.74 28.21 0.51
CA PHE A 228 1.61 28.41 1.42
C PHE A 228 0.30 28.73 0.69
N ASP A 229 0.34 29.34 -0.47
CA ASP A 229 -0.85 29.67 -1.28
C ASP A 229 -1.61 28.41 -1.71
N SER A 230 -0.90 27.29 -1.84
CA SER A 230 -1.47 25.99 -2.21
C SER A 230 -2.33 25.36 -1.12
N LEU A 231 -2.21 25.79 0.14
CA LEU A 231 -2.98 25.26 1.27
C LEU A 231 -4.49 25.50 1.12
N THR A 232 -4.91 26.43 0.28
CA THR A 232 -6.31 26.69 -0.03
C THR A 232 -6.90 25.70 -1.05
N ASN A 233 -6.06 24.86 -1.67
CA ASN A 233 -6.48 23.92 -2.71
C ASN A 233 -6.89 22.55 -2.12
N PRO A 234 -8.19 22.19 -2.06
CA PRO A 234 -8.66 20.93 -1.48
C PRO A 234 -8.11 19.67 -2.19
N LYS A 235 -7.74 19.79 -3.48
CA LYS A 235 -7.18 18.68 -4.27
C LYS A 235 -5.87 18.18 -3.67
N ILE A 236 -5.01 19.08 -3.20
CA ILE A 236 -3.71 18.73 -2.61
C ILE A 236 -3.92 18.03 -1.27
N TRP A 237 -4.88 18.46 -0.47
CA TRP A 237 -5.24 17.80 0.79
C TRP A 237 -5.76 16.37 0.59
N LEU A 238 -6.61 16.17 -0.43
CA LEU A 238 -7.12 14.84 -0.76
C LEU A 238 -6.01 13.90 -1.25
N ALA A 239 -5.08 14.42 -2.07
CA ALA A 239 -3.93 13.65 -2.54
C ALA A 239 -3.00 13.28 -1.37
N ALA A 240 -2.73 14.23 -0.47
CA ALA A 240 -1.92 14.04 0.72
C ALA A 240 -2.53 13.00 1.68
N ALA A 241 -3.82 13.12 1.97
CA ALA A 241 -4.54 12.15 2.78
C ALA A 241 -4.52 10.75 2.15
N GLY A 242 -4.78 10.66 0.85
CA GLY A 242 -4.72 9.40 0.10
C GLY A 242 -3.35 8.74 0.16
N GLN A 243 -2.27 9.54 0.12
CA GLN A 243 -0.91 9.02 0.28
C GLN A 243 -0.66 8.49 1.70
N ILE A 244 -1.12 9.18 2.75
CA ILE A 244 -1.00 8.72 4.14
C ILE A 244 -1.69 7.37 4.36
N PHE A 245 -2.89 7.16 3.81
CA PHE A 245 -3.57 5.86 3.88
C PHE A 245 -2.72 4.74 3.28
N PHE A 246 -2.24 5.00 2.07
CA PHE A 246 -1.49 4.00 1.34
C PHE A 246 -0.16 3.67 2.03
N THR A 247 0.59 4.71 2.42
CA THR A 247 1.94 4.53 2.98
C THR A 247 1.95 3.87 4.35
N LEU A 248 0.98 4.18 5.22
CA LEU A 248 0.91 3.58 6.56
C LEU A 248 0.22 2.23 6.59
N SER A 249 -0.36 1.76 5.48
CA SER A 249 -1.16 0.54 5.41
C SER A 249 -2.30 0.49 6.44
N VAL A 250 -2.86 1.67 6.80
CA VAL A 250 -4.02 1.77 7.70
C VAL A 250 -5.32 1.47 6.94
N GLY A 251 -6.33 0.96 7.64
CA GLY A 251 -7.58 0.51 7.02
C GLY A 251 -7.47 -0.84 6.30
N MET A 252 -6.38 -1.60 6.53
CA MET A 252 -6.21 -2.94 5.96
C MET A 252 -6.47 -4.07 6.98
N GLY A 253 -6.26 -3.80 8.28
CA GLY A 253 -6.29 -4.83 9.32
C GLY A 253 -4.96 -5.59 9.49
N THR A 254 -3.90 -5.23 8.78
CA THR A 254 -2.54 -5.77 8.95
C THR A 254 -1.98 -5.40 10.31
N ILE A 255 -2.06 -4.12 10.65
CA ILE A 255 -1.59 -3.56 11.92
C ILE A 255 -2.32 -4.19 13.08
N GLN A 256 -3.66 -4.31 12.99
CA GLN A 256 -4.48 -4.99 13.98
C GLN A 256 -4.00 -6.43 14.19
N CYS A 257 -3.77 -7.17 13.09
CA CYS A 257 -3.31 -8.54 13.14
C CYS A 257 -1.95 -8.66 13.85
N TYR A 258 -0.98 -7.83 13.53
CA TYR A 258 0.33 -7.83 14.17
C TYR A 258 0.25 -7.43 15.64
N ALA A 259 -0.55 -6.42 15.98
CA ALA A 259 -0.76 -5.96 17.34
C ALA A 259 -1.53 -6.97 18.21
N ALA A 260 -2.29 -7.89 17.62
CA ALA A 260 -2.99 -8.94 18.36
C ALA A 260 -2.07 -9.93 19.09
N TYR A 261 -0.80 -9.98 18.72
CA TYR A 261 0.21 -10.81 19.38
C TYR A 261 0.99 -10.08 20.48
N LEU A 262 0.57 -8.86 20.84
CA LEU A 262 1.10 -8.08 21.96
C LEU A 262 0.58 -8.59 23.31
N ARG A 263 1.36 -8.32 24.36
CA ARG A 263 0.91 -8.50 25.73
C ARG A 263 0.03 -7.33 26.15
N GLU A 264 -0.76 -7.53 27.19
CA GLU A 264 -1.70 -6.54 27.71
C GLU A 264 -1.05 -5.19 28.06
N ASN A 265 0.16 -5.19 28.59
CA ASN A 265 0.89 -3.99 29.02
C ASN A 265 2.03 -3.58 28.06
N ASP A 266 2.12 -4.16 26.87
CA ASP A 266 3.09 -3.71 25.86
C ASP A 266 2.70 -2.31 25.38
N ASP A 267 3.68 -1.43 25.24
CA ASP A 267 3.47 -0.04 24.84
C ASP A 267 2.96 0.07 23.40
N ILE A 268 1.73 0.57 23.25
CA ILE A 268 1.15 0.90 21.95
C ILE A 268 1.58 2.30 21.51
N ALA A 269 1.52 3.28 22.42
CA ALA A 269 1.65 4.68 22.06
C ALA A 269 3.00 4.99 21.39
N LEU A 270 4.10 4.57 22.02
CA LEU A 270 5.44 4.78 21.47
C LEU A 270 5.74 3.88 20.28
N ASN A 271 5.36 2.60 20.36
CA ASN A 271 5.68 1.65 19.28
C ASN A 271 4.97 2.00 17.97
N ALA A 272 3.69 2.37 18.01
CA ALA A 272 2.94 2.80 16.84
C ALA A 272 3.49 4.13 16.27
N ALA A 273 3.76 5.11 17.14
CA ALA A 273 4.37 6.36 16.72
C ALA A 273 5.76 6.13 16.10
N SER A 274 6.60 5.26 16.69
CA SER A 274 7.93 4.93 16.16
C SER A 274 7.86 4.28 14.79
N ALA A 275 6.93 3.37 14.57
CA ALA A 275 6.72 2.74 13.26
C ALA A 275 6.25 3.78 12.22
N GLY A 276 5.31 4.66 12.59
CA GLY A 276 4.82 5.74 11.72
C GLY A 276 5.93 6.73 11.36
N TRP A 277 6.68 7.25 12.32
CA TRP A 277 7.78 8.17 12.06
C TRP A 277 8.93 7.53 11.27
N MET A 278 9.20 6.24 11.45
CA MET A 278 10.16 5.51 10.63
C MET A 278 9.69 5.44 9.17
N ASN A 279 8.40 5.21 8.94
CA ASN A 279 7.81 5.27 7.61
C ASN A 279 7.99 6.64 6.97
N GLU A 280 7.66 7.71 7.70
CA GLU A 280 7.80 9.09 7.22
C GLU A 280 9.25 9.44 6.89
N PHE A 281 10.20 9.02 7.73
CA PHE A 281 11.62 9.20 7.46
C PHE A 281 12.02 8.50 6.14
N ILE A 282 11.61 7.26 5.96
CA ILE A 282 11.96 6.49 4.76
C ILE A 282 11.26 7.08 3.52
N GLU A 283 10.00 7.46 3.63
CA GLU A 283 9.23 8.00 2.50
C GLU A 283 9.71 9.39 2.08
N VAL A 284 9.68 10.33 3.02
CA VAL A 284 9.92 11.74 2.70
C VAL A 284 11.41 12.03 2.54
N ILE A 285 12.24 11.48 3.45
CA ILE A 285 13.69 11.76 3.42
C ILE A 285 14.40 10.87 2.42
N LEU A 286 14.29 9.53 2.52
CA LEU A 286 15.00 8.65 1.60
C LEU A 286 14.32 8.59 0.22
N GLY A 287 13.03 8.32 0.14
CA GLY A 287 12.29 8.24 -1.11
C GLY A 287 12.33 9.56 -1.89
N GLY A 288 12.06 10.67 -1.23
CA GLY A 288 12.16 12.01 -1.80
C GLY A 288 13.57 12.39 -2.27
N SER A 289 14.62 11.92 -1.57
CA SER A 289 16.01 12.25 -1.87
C SER A 289 16.67 11.33 -2.91
N VAL A 290 16.00 10.29 -3.38
CA VAL A 290 16.53 9.38 -4.42
C VAL A 290 15.96 9.72 -5.77
N ILE A 291 14.67 9.49 -5.99
CA ILE A 291 14.08 9.59 -7.32
C ILE A 291 14.08 11.02 -7.85
N ILE A 292 13.56 11.97 -7.07
CA ILE A 292 13.36 13.34 -7.55
C ILE A 292 14.71 14.00 -7.87
N PRO A 293 15.72 14.00 -6.98
CA PRO A 293 17.03 14.58 -7.31
C PRO A 293 17.73 13.93 -8.49
N ILE A 294 17.76 12.58 -8.59
CA ILE A 294 18.39 11.90 -9.73
C ILE A 294 17.70 12.30 -11.03
N ALA A 295 16.38 12.25 -11.06
CA ALA A 295 15.65 12.54 -12.27
C ALA A 295 15.76 14.03 -12.66
N VAL A 296 15.75 14.97 -11.69
CA VAL A 296 16.00 16.41 -11.97
C VAL A 296 17.41 16.61 -12.53
N ALA A 297 18.42 15.98 -11.94
CA ALA A 297 19.80 16.11 -12.40
C ALA A 297 19.98 15.77 -13.88
N TYR A 298 19.33 14.72 -14.35
CA TYR A 298 19.48 14.24 -15.73
C TYR A 298 18.43 14.76 -16.71
N LEU A 299 17.18 14.93 -16.27
CA LEU A 299 16.04 15.17 -17.15
C LEU A 299 15.41 16.56 -16.95
N GLY A 300 15.71 17.21 -15.84
CA GLY A 300 15.17 18.51 -15.47
C GLY A 300 13.75 18.46 -14.90
N LEU A 301 13.40 19.48 -14.13
CA LEU A 301 12.11 19.57 -13.43
C LEU A 301 10.90 19.55 -14.38
N PRO A 302 10.88 20.27 -15.55
CA PRO A 302 9.75 20.24 -16.46
C PRO A 302 9.44 18.85 -17.01
N TRP A 303 10.49 18.06 -17.30
CA TRP A 303 10.32 16.70 -17.79
C TRP A 303 9.66 15.81 -16.73
N ILE A 304 10.11 15.91 -15.47
CA ILE A 304 9.57 15.10 -14.37
C ILE A 304 8.11 15.45 -14.13
N GLN A 305 7.76 16.74 -14.10
CA GLN A 305 6.37 17.18 -13.92
C GLN A 305 5.42 16.62 -14.98
N ALA A 306 5.93 16.41 -16.20
CA ALA A 306 5.15 15.86 -17.30
C ALA A 306 5.09 14.33 -17.33
N ASN A 307 6.10 13.63 -16.79
CA ASN A 307 6.31 12.19 -17.03
C ASN A 307 6.39 11.34 -15.75
N VAL A 308 6.37 11.95 -14.55
CA VAL A 308 6.48 11.18 -13.31
C VAL A 308 5.29 10.25 -13.11
N GLY A 309 5.60 9.01 -12.78
CA GLY A 309 4.61 7.98 -12.47
C GLY A 309 5.27 6.76 -11.84
N PHE A 310 4.45 5.81 -11.42
CA PHE A 310 4.91 4.57 -10.77
C PHE A 310 5.94 3.81 -11.62
N GLU A 311 5.70 3.71 -12.93
CA GLU A 311 6.57 2.96 -13.85
C GLU A 311 7.94 3.62 -14.10
N MET A 312 8.11 4.89 -13.73
CA MET A 312 9.39 5.61 -13.86
C MET A 312 10.52 4.86 -13.16
N GLY A 313 10.26 4.20 -12.04
CA GLY A 313 11.22 3.37 -11.31
C GLY A 313 11.80 2.22 -12.13
N PHE A 314 11.05 1.70 -13.11
CA PHE A 314 11.43 0.58 -13.97
C PHE A 314 11.85 1.02 -15.37
N ARG A 315 11.19 2.04 -15.94
CA ARG A 315 11.43 2.51 -17.31
C ARG A 315 12.57 3.49 -17.44
N THR A 316 12.80 4.31 -16.41
CA THR A 316 13.72 5.46 -16.49
C THR A 316 14.95 5.29 -15.61
N MET A 317 14.77 4.92 -14.36
CA MET A 317 15.87 4.85 -13.39
C MET A 317 17.06 3.97 -13.84
N PRO A 318 16.85 2.77 -14.44
CA PRO A 318 17.97 1.96 -14.89
C PRO A 318 18.88 2.67 -15.90
N THR A 319 18.31 3.49 -16.80
CA THR A 319 19.07 4.29 -17.77
C THR A 319 19.89 5.36 -17.07
N LEU A 320 19.32 6.07 -16.11
CA LEU A 320 20.02 7.15 -15.42
C LEU A 320 21.23 6.63 -14.65
N PHE A 321 21.15 5.43 -14.07
CA PHE A 321 22.29 4.79 -13.39
C PHE A 321 23.44 4.45 -14.34
N GLN A 322 23.19 4.19 -15.63
CA GLN A 322 24.25 3.87 -16.60
C GLN A 322 25.28 5.01 -16.74
N ASN A 323 24.89 6.25 -16.46
CA ASN A 323 25.80 7.39 -16.47
C ASN A 323 26.89 7.34 -15.37
N TRP A 324 26.76 6.46 -14.37
CA TRP A 324 27.73 6.31 -13.28
C TRP A 324 28.88 5.34 -13.60
N GLY A 325 28.90 4.77 -14.79
CA GLY A 325 29.84 3.75 -15.21
C GLY A 325 29.44 2.33 -14.83
N PRO A 326 30.01 1.30 -15.46
CA PRO A 326 29.46 -0.07 -15.40
C PRO A 326 29.32 -0.64 -14.00
N LEU A 327 30.34 -0.47 -13.14
CA LEU A 327 30.31 -1.00 -11.77
C LEU A 327 29.27 -0.29 -10.89
N LEU A 328 29.29 1.05 -10.88
CA LEU A 328 28.35 1.83 -10.06
C LEU A 328 26.92 1.72 -10.60
N ALA A 329 26.74 1.57 -11.91
CA ALA A 329 25.41 1.34 -12.50
C ALA A 329 24.81 0.00 -12.03
N ALA A 330 25.59 -1.08 -12.04
CA ALA A 330 25.16 -2.39 -11.54
C ALA A 330 24.85 -2.33 -10.04
N MET A 331 25.72 -1.69 -9.25
CA MET A 331 25.50 -1.49 -7.80
C MET A 331 24.25 -0.64 -7.51
N ALA A 332 24.06 0.44 -8.26
CA ALA A 332 22.88 1.31 -8.10
C ALA A 332 21.58 0.60 -8.50
N GLY A 333 21.58 -0.15 -9.59
CA GLY A 333 20.45 -0.97 -10.01
C GLY A 333 20.12 -2.05 -8.97
N MET A 334 21.14 -2.77 -8.49
CA MET A 334 20.96 -3.75 -7.39
C MET A 334 20.43 -3.08 -6.11
N ALA A 335 20.99 -1.94 -5.73
CA ALA A 335 20.55 -1.21 -4.53
C ALA A 335 19.11 -0.69 -4.70
N TRP A 336 18.77 -0.12 -5.86
CA TRP A 336 17.43 0.38 -6.15
C TRP A 336 16.38 -0.72 -6.14
N PHE A 337 16.56 -1.76 -6.94
CA PHE A 337 15.57 -2.84 -7.00
C PHE A 337 15.62 -3.76 -5.79
N GLY A 338 16.77 -3.90 -5.14
CA GLY A 338 16.89 -4.61 -3.87
C GLY A 338 16.19 -3.89 -2.73
N LEU A 339 16.31 -2.56 -2.65
CA LEU A 339 15.54 -1.73 -1.72
C LEU A 339 14.04 -1.91 -1.94
N LEU A 340 13.58 -1.82 -3.19
CA LEU A 340 12.17 -2.03 -3.56
C LEU A 340 11.71 -3.45 -3.22
N PHE A 341 12.54 -4.47 -3.45
CA PHE A 341 12.21 -5.86 -3.10
C PHE A 341 12.05 -6.04 -1.59
N PHE A 342 12.97 -5.49 -0.77
CA PHE A 342 12.84 -5.58 0.68
C PHE A 342 11.66 -4.79 1.22
N ALA A 343 11.34 -3.63 0.65
CA ALA A 343 10.11 -2.91 0.95
C ALA A 343 8.87 -3.72 0.55
N GLY A 344 8.90 -4.36 -0.62
CA GLY A 344 7.82 -5.20 -1.12
C GLY A 344 7.55 -6.40 -0.23
N ILE A 345 8.59 -7.19 0.07
CA ILE A 345 8.42 -8.44 0.81
C ILE A 345 7.95 -8.23 2.25
N THR A 346 8.41 -7.19 2.94
CA THR A 346 7.96 -6.91 4.32
C THR A 346 6.47 -6.55 4.36
N SER A 347 5.98 -5.81 3.37
CA SER A 347 4.57 -5.45 3.23
C SER A 347 3.72 -6.65 2.80
N SER A 348 4.15 -7.47 1.84
CA SER A 348 3.39 -8.64 1.39
C SER A 348 3.29 -9.72 2.48
N LEU A 349 4.31 -9.90 3.31
CA LEU A 349 4.25 -10.74 4.51
C LEU A 349 3.20 -10.22 5.50
N ALA A 350 3.12 -8.91 5.70
CA ALA A 350 2.13 -8.29 6.56
C ALA A 350 0.70 -8.51 6.04
N MET A 351 0.47 -8.36 4.73
CA MET A 351 -0.82 -8.62 4.10
C MET A 351 -1.23 -10.11 4.17
N GLY A 352 -0.28 -11.03 4.10
CA GLY A 352 -0.55 -12.46 4.21
C GLY A 352 -0.97 -12.91 5.61
N GLN A 353 -0.47 -12.25 6.65
CA GLN A 353 -0.66 -12.69 8.03
C GLN A 353 -2.12 -12.63 8.52
N PRO A 354 -2.96 -11.61 8.24
CA PRO A 354 -4.38 -11.58 8.62
C PRO A 354 -5.19 -12.75 8.04
N VAL A 355 -4.91 -13.10 6.78
CA VAL A 355 -5.57 -14.23 6.11
C VAL A 355 -5.14 -15.55 6.76
N MET A 356 -3.85 -15.70 7.06
CA MET A 356 -3.34 -16.89 7.77
C MET A 356 -3.93 -16.99 9.17
N ALA A 357 -3.98 -15.88 9.93
CA ALA A 357 -4.56 -15.84 11.26
C ALA A 357 -6.04 -16.25 11.22
N PHE A 358 -6.80 -15.74 10.26
CA PHE A 358 -8.20 -16.12 10.04
C PHE A 358 -8.36 -17.62 9.79
N LEU A 359 -7.52 -18.20 8.93
CA LEU A 359 -7.56 -19.65 8.63
C LEU A 359 -7.19 -20.51 9.86
N GLN A 360 -6.25 -20.04 10.68
CA GLN A 360 -5.83 -20.74 11.90
C GLN A 360 -6.89 -20.64 13.01
N ASP A 361 -7.38 -19.42 13.29
CA ASP A 361 -8.30 -19.16 14.40
C ASP A 361 -9.70 -19.69 14.14
N GLU A 362 -10.18 -19.58 12.90
CA GLU A 362 -11.56 -19.90 12.55
C GLU A 362 -11.72 -21.35 12.05
N PHE A 363 -10.74 -21.87 11.29
CA PHE A 363 -10.81 -23.21 10.69
C PHE A 363 -9.88 -24.23 11.35
N ASN A 364 -9.08 -23.81 12.36
CA ASN A 364 -8.10 -24.65 13.05
C ASN A 364 -7.07 -25.30 12.10
N LEU A 365 -6.71 -24.61 11.02
CA LEU A 365 -5.67 -25.09 10.13
C LEU A 365 -4.29 -24.92 10.79
N SER A 366 -3.39 -25.87 10.55
CA SER A 366 -1.99 -25.69 10.96
C SER A 366 -1.36 -24.55 10.16
N ARG A 367 -0.35 -23.87 10.71
CA ARG A 367 0.31 -22.76 10.05
C ARG A 367 0.78 -23.10 8.64
N LYS A 368 1.42 -24.26 8.46
CA LYS A 368 1.88 -24.72 7.13
C LYS A 368 0.72 -24.88 6.14
N ARG A 369 -0.41 -25.45 6.59
CA ARG A 369 -1.60 -25.59 5.74
C ARG A 369 -2.22 -24.24 5.40
N SER A 370 -2.28 -23.32 6.38
CA SER A 370 -2.76 -21.96 6.14
C SER A 370 -1.89 -21.23 5.11
N ALA A 371 -0.57 -21.34 5.20
CA ALA A 371 0.35 -20.74 4.24
C ALA A 371 0.16 -21.31 2.81
N LEU A 372 0.06 -22.64 2.68
CA LEU A 372 -0.19 -23.27 1.38
C LEU A 372 -1.56 -22.90 0.81
N THR A 373 -2.61 -22.83 1.65
CA THR A 373 -3.94 -22.37 1.24
C THR A 373 -3.89 -20.93 0.75
N LEU A 374 -3.22 -20.03 1.50
CA LEU A 374 -3.02 -18.64 1.07
C LEU A 374 -2.29 -18.59 -0.27
N GLY A 375 -1.21 -19.36 -0.44
CA GLY A 375 -0.47 -19.44 -1.71
C GLY A 375 -1.36 -19.83 -2.88
N GLY A 376 -2.19 -20.85 -2.72
CA GLY A 376 -3.14 -21.30 -3.76
C GLY A 376 -4.17 -20.20 -4.09
N ILE A 377 -4.71 -19.52 -3.07
CA ILE A 377 -5.66 -18.42 -3.28
C ILE A 377 -4.97 -17.24 -4.00
N LEU A 378 -3.75 -16.88 -3.59
CA LEU A 378 -3.01 -15.79 -4.23
C LEU A 378 -2.69 -16.11 -5.69
N LEU A 379 -2.28 -17.33 -6.02
CA LEU A 379 -2.05 -17.74 -7.42
C LEU A 379 -3.30 -17.57 -8.28
N MET A 380 -4.47 -17.94 -7.76
CA MET A 380 -5.74 -17.75 -8.49
C MET A 380 -6.13 -16.27 -8.63
N LEU A 381 -6.06 -15.52 -7.54
CA LEU A 381 -6.47 -14.11 -7.55
C LEU A 381 -5.48 -13.19 -8.28
N SER A 382 -4.20 -13.56 -8.35
CA SER A 382 -3.20 -12.80 -9.12
C SER A 382 -3.30 -13.02 -10.63
N ALA A 383 -3.92 -14.12 -11.07
CA ALA A 383 -3.99 -14.47 -12.49
C ALA A 383 -4.58 -13.35 -13.38
N PRO A 384 -5.69 -12.68 -13.02
CA PRO A 384 -6.18 -11.53 -13.81
C PRO A 384 -5.17 -10.39 -13.88
N CYS A 385 -4.45 -10.11 -12.78
CA CYS A 385 -3.46 -9.03 -12.75
C CYS A 385 -2.26 -9.31 -13.67
N LEU A 386 -1.84 -10.60 -13.78
CA LEU A 386 -0.74 -11.00 -14.64
C LEU A 386 -1.18 -11.07 -16.11
N LEU A 387 -2.32 -11.73 -16.36
CA LEU A 387 -2.70 -12.13 -17.72
C LEU A 387 -3.47 -11.03 -18.46
N LEU A 388 -4.12 -10.11 -17.74
CA LEU A 388 -5.00 -9.08 -18.28
C LEU A 388 -4.56 -7.67 -17.85
N TYR A 389 -3.24 -7.48 -17.66
CA TYR A 389 -2.66 -6.22 -17.21
C TYR A 389 -3.05 -5.04 -18.13
N GLU A 390 -2.85 -5.18 -19.44
CA GLU A 390 -3.21 -4.16 -20.44
C GLU A 390 -4.70 -3.89 -20.53
N MET A 391 -5.52 -4.89 -20.19
CA MET A 391 -6.98 -4.74 -20.17
C MET A 391 -7.49 -4.04 -18.91
N GLY A 392 -6.59 -3.64 -18.00
CA GLY A 392 -6.88 -2.86 -16.80
C GLY A 392 -7.30 -3.66 -15.57
N ALA A 393 -7.21 -5.00 -15.59
CA ALA A 393 -7.57 -5.82 -14.43
C ALA A 393 -6.75 -5.45 -13.19
N PHE A 394 -5.45 -5.18 -13.35
CA PHE A 394 -4.59 -4.70 -12.28
C PHE A 394 -5.10 -3.40 -11.63
N GLY A 395 -5.51 -2.42 -12.45
CA GLY A 395 -6.05 -1.14 -11.98
C GLY A 395 -7.33 -1.29 -11.17
N GLU A 396 -8.20 -2.26 -11.50
CA GLU A 396 -9.41 -2.55 -10.73
C GLU A 396 -9.09 -3.10 -9.33
N TYR A 397 -8.07 -3.97 -9.20
CA TYR A 397 -7.62 -4.44 -7.89
C TYR A 397 -7.07 -3.30 -7.04
N ASP A 398 -6.17 -2.48 -7.60
CA ASP A 398 -5.59 -1.33 -6.89
C ASP A 398 -6.66 -0.33 -6.47
N TYR A 399 -7.63 -0.06 -7.35
CA TYR A 399 -8.71 0.87 -7.06
C TYR A 399 -9.64 0.37 -5.95
N TRP A 400 -10.21 -0.84 -6.12
CA TRP A 400 -11.25 -1.33 -5.20
C TRP A 400 -10.68 -1.83 -3.87
N ALA A 401 -9.55 -2.50 -3.89
CA ALA A 401 -8.92 -3.00 -2.67
C ALA A 401 -7.91 -2.00 -2.09
N GLY A 402 -6.99 -1.48 -2.91
CA GLY A 402 -5.90 -0.62 -2.46
C GLY A 402 -6.29 0.85 -2.23
N THR A 403 -7.48 1.29 -2.67
CA THR A 403 -7.94 2.67 -2.48
C THR A 403 -9.29 2.72 -1.76
N PHE A 404 -10.35 2.20 -2.37
CA PHE A 404 -11.70 2.32 -1.82
C PHE A 404 -11.89 1.57 -0.50
N SER A 405 -11.49 0.28 -0.46
CA SER A 405 -11.70 -0.54 0.75
C SER A 405 -10.91 -0.06 1.95
N LEU A 406 -9.70 0.50 1.74
CA LEU A 406 -8.88 1.09 2.79
C LEU A 406 -9.62 2.21 3.51
N VAL A 407 -10.09 3.19 2.74
CA VAL A 407 -10.79 4.37 3.28
C VAL A 407 -12.12 3.97 3.93
N ALA A 408 -12.86 3.05 3.30
CA ALA A 408 -14.14 2.56 3.83
C ALA A 408 -13.95 1.86 5.19
N PHE A 409 -12.98 0.94 5.28
CA PHE A 409 -12.74 0.20 6.51
C PHE A 409 -12.19 1.10 7.61
N ALA A 410 -11.20 1.98 7.31
CA ALA A 410 -10.66 2.93 8.28
C ALA A 410 -11.74 3.88 8.85
N LEU A 411 -12.66 4.36 8.01
CA LEU A 411 -13.79 5.18 8.45
C LEU A 411 -14.69 4.41 9.42
N ILE A 412 -15.12 3.20 9.05
CA ILE A 412 -16.00 2.37 9.88
C ILE A 412 -15.30 2.01 11.19
N GLU A 413 -14.03 1.65 11.13
CA GLU A 413 -13.22 1.29 12.29
C GLU A 413 -13.02 2.47 13.25
N SER A 414 -12.70 3.66 12.72
CA SER A 414 -12.54 4.86 13.55
C SER A 414 -13.83 5.21 14.28
N ILE A 415 -14.99 5.09 13.60
CA ILE A 415 -16.32 5.26 14.21
C ILE A 415 -16.58 4.16 15.26
N ALA A 416 -16.31 2.91 14.91
CA ALA A 416 -16.50 1.78 15.84
C ALA A 416 -15.67 1.95 17.12
N PHE A 417 -14.40 2.32 16.99
CA PHE A 417 -13.51 2.53 18.12
C PHE A 417 -13.92 3.73 18.98
N ALA A 418 -14.17 4.87 18.36
CA ALA A 418 -14.42 6.10 19.08
C ALA A 418 -15.82 6.16 19.71
N TRP A 419 -16.85 5.58 19.06
CA TRP A 419 -18.25 5.78 19.42
C TRP A 419 -18.95 4.51 19.92
N VAL A 420 -18.65 3.32 19.35
CA VAL A 420 -19.29 2.05 19.74
C VAL A 420 -18.54 1.38 20.89
N PHE A 421 -17.23 1.23 20.75
CA PHE A 421 -16.36 0.75 21.84
C PHE A 421 -16.29 1.77 22.97
N GLY A 422 -16.19 3.03 22.59
CA GLY A 422 -16.19 4.22 23.42
C GLY A 422 -14.79 4.77 23.64
N ILE A 423 -14.65 6.08 23.38
CA ILE A 423 -13.35 6.76 23.40
C ILE A 423 -12.61 6.67 24.73
N ASP A 424 -13.31 6.61 25.86
CA ASP A 424 -12.67 6.49 27.18
C ASP A 424 -11.95 5.16 27.34
N LYS A 425 -12.60 4.06 26.96
CA LYS A 425 -12.00 2.73 26.94
C LYS A 425 -10.89 2.62 25.89
N GLY A 426 -11.14 3.20 24.71
CA GLY A 426 -10.14 3.25 23.64
C GLY A 426 -8.89 4.02 24.05
N TRP A 427 -9.07 5.14 24.76
CA TRP A 427 -7.96 5.94 25.27
C TRP A 427 -7.16 5.21 26.35
N GLU A 428 -7.86 4.55 27.27
CA GLU A 428 -7.23 3.67 28.26
C GLU A 428 -6.42 2.57 27.59
N GLU A 429 -6.97 1.94 26.54
CA GLU A 429 -6.27 0.91 25.78
C GLU A 429 -5.00 1.48 25.07
N ILE A 430 -5.06 2.66 24.47
CA ILE A 430 -3.90 3.30 23.84
C ILE A 430 -2.80 3.63 24.86
N THR A 431 -3.20 4.15 26.04
CA THR A 431 -2.26 4.68 27.03
C THR A 431 -1.79 3.63 28.05
N ARG A 432 -2.39 2.45 28.09
CA ARG A 432 -1.98 1.36 28.99
C ARG A 432 -0.58 0.86 28.63
N GLY A 433 0.34 0.92 29.59
CA GLY A 433 1.73 0.52 29.41
C GLY A 433 2.57 1.47 28.57
N ALA A 434 2.08 2.68 28.32
CA ALA A 434 2.78 3.66 27.48
C ALA A 434 4.01 4.24 28.18
N ASP A 435 5.16 4.16 27.50
CA ASP A 435 6.42 4.78 27.95
C ASP A 435 6.44 6.30 27.70
N ILE A 436 5.53 6.80 26.85
CA ILE A 436 5.37 8.24 26.54
C ILE A 436 4.02 8.76 27.01
N LYS A 437 4.00 10.02 27.41
CA LYS A 437 2.77 10.71 27.77
C LYS A 437 2.09 11.22 26.50
N VAL A 438 1.03 10.53 26.04
CA VAL A 438 0.25 10.97 24.86
C VAL A 438 -0.53 12.24 25.23
N PRO A 439 -0.40 13.35 24.47
CA PRO A 439 -1.14 14.58 24.73
C PRO A 439 -2.65 14.35 24.67
N HIS A 440 -3.36 14.77 25.71
CA HIS A 440 -4.79 14.49 25.89
C HIS A 440 -5.71 15.02 24.76
N PHE A 441 -5.27 16.05 24.03
CA PHE A 441 -6.03 16.58 22.90
C PHE A 441 -6.24 15.54 21.79
N PHE A 442 -5.32 14.56 21.62
CA PHE A 442 -5.48 13.48 20.65
C PHE A 442 -6.71 12.60 20.92
N LYS A 443 -7.19 12.55 22.16
CA LYS A 443 -8.47 11.89 22.47
C LYS A 443 -9.64 12.54 21.71
N TYR A 444 -9.63 13.88 21.59
CA TYR A 444 -10.63 14.61 20.81
C TYR A 444 -10.38 14.48 19.31
N VAL A 445 -9.11 14.44 18.87
CA VAL A 445 -8.74 14.19 17.47
C VAL A 445 -9.28 12.82 17.03
N ILE A 446 -9.02 11.76 17.79
CA ILE A 446 -9.52 10.40 17.51
C ILE A 446 -11.05 10.36 17.50
N LYS A 447 -11.71 11.10 18.42
CA LYS A 447 -13.16 11.04 18.54
C LYS A 447 -13.90 11.80 17.43
N TYR A 448 -13.38 12.94 17.01
CA TYR A 448 -14.10 13.86 16.13
C TYR A 448 -13.35 14.18 14.84
N VAL A 449 -12.06 14.57 14.92
CA VAL A 449 -11.31 15.09 13.77
C VAL A 449 -11.02 13.97 12.79
N THR A 450 -10.47 12.86 13.25
CA THR A 450 -10.10 11.72 12.39
C THR A 450 -11.33 11.14 11.67
N PRO A 451 -12.46 10.77 12.34
CA PRO A 451 -13.64 10.26 11.63
C PRO A 451 -14.26 11.28 10.65
N LEU A 452 -14.27 12.57 11.01
CA LEU A 452 -14.81 13.61 10.12
C LEU A 452 -13.93 13.79 8.87
N PHE A 453 -12.61 13.78 9.06
CA PHE A 453 -11.66 13.88 7.97
C PHE A 453 -11.76 12.66 7.03
N LEU A 454 -11.86 11.44 7.60
CA LEU A 454 -12.11 10.21 6.85
C LEU A 454 -13.42 10.25 6.06
N LEU A 455 -14.48 10.75 6.68
CA LEU A 455 -15.77 10.93 6.02
C LEU A 455 -15.66 11.90 4.84
N ALA A 456 -14.94 13.01 5.01
CA ALA A 456 -14.71 13.97 3.94
C ALA A 456 -13.92 13.34 2.77
N VAL A 457 -12.87 12.57 3.06
CA VAL A 457 -12.10 11.83 2.04
C VAL A 457 -12.98 10.79 1.35
N PHE A 458 -13.76 10.02 2.11
CA PHE A 458 -14.66 8.99 1.56
C PHE A 458 -15.72 9.59 0.65
N VAL A 459 -16.45 10.62 1.11
CA VAL A 459 -17.46 11.32 0.31
C VAL A 459 -16.80 12.00 -0.90
N GLY A 460 -15.63 12.61 -0.70
CA GLY A 460 -14.83 13.18 -1.77
C GLY A 460 -14.50 12.17 -2.86
N SER A 461 -14.09 10.96 -2.50
CA SER A 461 -13.79 9.91 -3.47
C SER A 461 -15.04 9.40 -4.21
N LEU A 462 -16.21 9.39 -3.56
CA LEU A 462 -17.47 8.99 -4.22
C LEU A 462 -17.84 9.93 -5.37
N PHE A 463 -17.75 11.25 -5.13
CA PHE A 463 -18.30 12.29 -5.98
C PHE A 463 -17.24 13.17 -6.66
N LYS A 464 -15.96 12.77 -6.71
CA LYS A 464 -14.89 13.54 -7.32
C LYS A 464 -15.30 14.02 -8.74
N PRO A 465 -15.31 15.34 -9.02
CA PRO A 465 -15.61 15.86 -10.36
C PRO A 465 -14.37 15.82 -11.26
N VAL A 466 -14.58 15.79 -12.60
CA VAL A 466 -13.53 15.67 -13.63
C VAL A 466 -12.38 16.66 -13.40
N ASP A 467 -12.70 17.94 -13.18
CA ASP A 467 -11.66 18.99 -13.08
C ASP A 467 -11.28 19.32 -11.63
N GLY A 468 -11.77 18.54 -10.65
CA GLY A 468 -11.64 18.86 -9.23
C GLY A 468 -12.41 20.14 -8.82
N ASN A 469 -13.22 20.71 -9.71
CA ASN A 469 -14.00 21.93 -9.45
C ASN A 469 -15.41 21.57 -8.97
N TRP A 470 -15.55 21.45 -7.67
CA TRP A 470 -16.80 21.09 -7.00
C TRP A 470 -17.92 22.10 -7.24
N ALA A 471 -17.62 23.41 -7.21
CA ALA A 471 -18.61 24.46 -7.42
C ALA A 471 -19.22 24.39 -8.82
N ALA A 472 -18.39 24.21 -9.85
CA ALA A 472 -18.85 24.03 -11.22
C ALA A 472 -19.65 22.73 -11.39
N ALA A 473 -19.24 21.64 -10.74
CA ALA A 473 -19.93 20.37 -10.80
C ALA A 473 -21.35 20.44 -10.19
N PHE A 474 -21.50 21.06 -9.03
CA PHE A 474 -22.82 21.29 -8.42
C PHE A 474 -23.66 22.25 -9.23
N SER A 475 -23.08 23.32 -9.79
CA SER A 475 -23.80 24.24 -10.69
C SER A 475 -24.37 23.49 -11.92
N ARG A 476 -23.60 22.56 -12.51
CA ARG A 476 -24.09 21.71 -13.62
C ARG A 476 -25.23 20.81 -13.17
N LEU A 477 -25.10 20.16 -12.00
CA LEU A 477 -26.14 19.29 -11.44
C LEU A 477 -27.45 20.06 -11.26
N PHE A 478 -27.43 21.23 -10.61
CA PHE A 478 -28.61 22.06 -10.34
C PHE A 478 -29.21 22.70 -11.61
N SER A 479 -28.40 22.86 -12.66
CA SER A 479 -28.89 23.31 -13.98
C SER A 479 -29.44 22.21 -14.86
N GLY A 480 -29.56 20.97 -14.37
CA GLY A 480 -30.08 19.82 -15.11
C GLY A 480 -29.11 19.24 -16.16
N ARG A 481 -27.85 19.68 -16.18
CA ARG A 481 -26.81 19.21 -17.12
C ARG A 481 -26.08 17.94 -16.68
N GLY A 482 -26.50 17.34 -15.56
CA GLY A 482 -25.86 16.18 -14.95
C GLY A 482 -24.56 16.51 -14.21
N TYR A 483 -24.11 15.58 -13.34
CA TYR A 483 -22.88 15.73 -12.59
C TYR A 483 -21.69 15.14 -13.35
N PRO A 484 -20.56 15.86 -13.52
CA PRO A 484 -19.40 15.41 -14.28
C PRO A 484 -18.47 14.57 -13.40
N PHE A 485 -18.77 13.28 -13.21
CA PHE A 485 -17.93 12.38 -12.44
C PHE A 485 -16.54 12.18 -13.09
N ALA A 486 -15.47 12.27 -12.30
CA ALA A 486 -14.15 11.87 -12.75
C ALA A 486 -14.09 10.34 -12.96
N ALA A 487 -13.26 9.89 -13.90
CA ALA A 487 -13.07 8.46 -14.17
C ALA A 487 -12.55 7.68 -12.95
N ASP A 488 -11.77 8.34 -12.10
CA ASP A 488 -11.20 7.82 -10.86
C ASP A 488 -12.06 8.11 -9.60
N SER A 489 -13.29 8.62 -9.76
CA SER A 489 -14.28 8.62 -8.68
C SER A 489 -14.96 7.25 -8.59
N VAL A 490 -15.51 6.91 -7.40
CA VAL A 490 -16.22 5.62 -7.22
C VAL A 490 -17.39 5.49 -8.21
N ILE A 491 -18.21 6.54 -8.32
CA ILE A 491 -19.35 6.53 -9.25
C ILE A 491 -18.84 6.52 -10.70
N GLY A 492 -17.81 7.30 -11.03
CA GLY A 492 -17.22 7.32 -12.36
C GLY A 492 -16.65 5.96 -12.78
N THR A 493 -15.95 5.28 -11.86
CA THR A 493 -15.44 3.92 -12.08
C THR A 493 -16.59 2.94 -12.32
N ILE A 494 -17.65 2.95 -11.50
CA ILE A 494 -18.83 2.08 -11.70
C ILE A 494 -19.49 2.34 -13.06
N LEU A 495 -19.60 3.61 -13.46
CA LEU A 495 -20.19 4.01 -14.74
C LEU A 495 -19.23 3.83 -15.94
N ASN A 496 -18.00 3.39 -15.71
CA ASN A 496 -16.95 3.27 -16.73
C ASN A 496 -16.73 4.61 -17.48
N VAL A 497 -16.66 5.72 -16.74
CA VAL A 497 -16.35 7.03 -17.31
C VAL A 497 -14.95 7.00 -17.92
N GLY A 498 -14.80 7.55 -19.14
CA GLY A 498 -13.52 7.55 -19.88
C GLY A 498 -13.28 6.31 -20.76
N ILE A 499 -14.04 5.24 -20.59
CA ILE A 499 -13.99 4.10 -21.53
C ILE A 499 -14.83 4.41 -22.75
N THR A 500 -14.18 4.48 -23.91
CA THR A 500 -14.83 4.84 -25.19
C THR A 500 -15.64 3.68 -25.77
N GLU A 501 -15.09 2.48 -25.80
CA GLU A 501 -15.79 1.28 -26.28
C GLU A 501 -16.73 0.72 -25.20
N LYS A 502 -18.02 0.70 -25.50
CA LYS A 502 -19.07 0.25 -24.57
C LYS A 502 -19.60 -1.16 -24.87
N ARG A 503 -19.24 -1.75 -26.00
CA ARG A 503 -19.61 -3.13 -26.33
C ARG A 503 -18.75 -4.10 -25.51
N TRP A 504 -19.33 -5.19 -25.09
CA TRP A 504 -18.63 -6.22 -24.32
C TRP A 504 -17.75 -7.12 -25.17
N PHE A 505 -18.12 -7.29 -26.43
CA PHE A 505 -17.39 -8.12 -27.39
C PHE A 505 -17.30 -7.40 -28.75
N ILE A 506 -16.15 -7.55 -29.40
CA ILE A 506 -15.90 -7.13 -30.80
C ILE A 506 -15.28 -8.34 -31.50
N ASP A 507 -15.87 -8.75 -32.61
CA ASP A 507 -15.42 -9.90 -33.41
C ASP A 507 -15.22 -11.18 -32.58
N GLY A 508 -16.08 -11.40 -31.59
CA GLY A 508 -16.02 -12.55 -30.68
C GLY A 508 -14.98 -12.44 -29.55
N MET A 509 -14.17 -11.36 -29.54
CA MET A 509 -13.17 -11.12 -28.49
C MET A 509 -13.73 -10.19 -27.40
N PRO A 510 -13.46 -10.48 -26.10
CA PRO A 510 -13.87 -9.61 -25.01
C PRO A 510 -13.10 -8.29 -25.06
N THR A 511 -13.81 -7.20 -24.80
CA THR A 511 -13.26 -5.85 -24.76
C THR A 511 -12.80 -5.46 -23.36
N GLN A 512 -12.13 -4.33 -23.23
CA GLN A 512 -11.70 -3.78 -21.95
C GLN A 512 -12.86 -3.68 -20.95
N ILE A 513 -14.00 -3.14 -21.36
CA ILE A 513 -15.16 -2.97 -20.46
C ILE A 513 -15.68 -4.31 -19.92
N PHE A 514 -15.64 -5.38 -20.71
CA PHE A 514 -15.98 -6.72 -20.25
C PHE A 514 -15.01 -7.17 -19.14
N ILE A 515 -13.70 -7.03 -19.36
CA ILE A 515 -12.66 -7.45 -18.40
C ILE A 515 -12.77 -6.66 -17.10
N LEU A 516 -12.95 -5.33 -17.18
CA LEU A 516 -13.13 -4.49 -15.97
C LEU A 516 -14.33 -4.96 -15.14
N ASN A 517 -15.50 -5.19 -15.78
CA ASN A 517 -16.69 -5.63 -15.08
C ASN A 517 -16.55 -7.06 -14.52
N MET A 518 -15.87 -7.98 -15.24
CA MET A 518 -15.60 -9.34 -14.73
C MET A 518 -14.61 -9.31 -13.55
N THR A 519 -13.61 -8.44 -13.58
CA THR A 519 -12.69 -8.24 -12.46
C THR A 519 -13.43 -7.70 -11.23
N ARG A 520 -14.31 -6.72 -11.39
CA ARG A 520 -15.18 -6.23 -10.30
C ARG A 520 -16.07 -7.32 -9.75
N LEU A 521 -16.69 -8.12 -10.62
CA LEU A 521 -17.52 -9.26 -10.20
C LEU A 521 -16.70 -10.28 -9.39
N LEU A 522 -15.46 -10.56 -9.81
CA LEU A 522 -14.55 -11.44 -9.07
C LEU A 522 -14.23 -10.87 -7.68
N LEU A 523 -13.91 -9.58 -7.58
CA LEU A 523 -13.63 -8.92 -6.30
C LEU A 523 -14.85 -8.94 -5.37
N VAL A 524 -16.04 -8.61 -5.87
CA VAL A 524 -17.30 -8.67 -5.11
C VAL A 524 -17.59 -10.10 -4.67
N SER A 525 -17.41 -11.08 -5.56
CA SER A 525 -17.59 -12.50 -5.23
C SER A 525 -16.60 -12.97 -4.16
N THR A 526 -15.36 -12.49 -4.22
CA THR A 526 -14.33 -12.76 -3.19
C THR A 526 -14.74 -12.17 -1.84
N PHE A 527 -15.23 -10.92 -1.82
CA PHE A 527 -15.72 -10.27 -0.60
C PHE A 527 -16.91 -11.05 0.02
N ILE A 528 -17.88 -11.42 -0.78
CA ILE A 528 -19.03 -12.22 -0.36
C ILE A 528 -18.58 -13.60 0.13
N GLY A 529 -17.66 -14.25 -0.59
CA GLY A 529 -17.10 -15.54 -0.23
C GLY A 529 -16.41 -15.53 1.14
N ILE A 530 -15.67 -14.47 1.45
CA ILE A 530 -15.08 -14.27 2.78
C ILE A 530 -16.19 -14.07 3.82
N GLY A 531 -17.24 -13.30 3.53
CA GLY A 531 -18.41 -13.14 4.39
C GLY A 531 -19.08 -14.47 4.72
N VAL A 532 -19.26 -15.33 3.73
CA VAL A 532 -19.78 -16.69 3.90
C VAL A 532 -18.85 -17.55 4.76
N ALA A 533 -17.53 -17.45 4.56
CA ALA A 533 -16.55 -18.15 5.38
C ALA A 533 -16.58 -17.69 6.85
N VAL A 534 -16.73 -16.38 7.11
CA VAL A 534 -16.91 -15.80 8.46
C VAL A 534 -18.19 -16.33 9.10
N TYR A 535 -19.30 -16.42 8.36
CA TYR A 535 -20.56 -16.98 8.84
C TYR A 535 -20.42 -18.47 9.19
N ALA A 536 -19.81 -19.26 8.29
CA ALA A 536 -19.60 -20.69 8.49
C ALA A 536 -18.74 -20.98 9.72
N ALA A 537 -17.67 -20.20 9.91
CA ALA A 537 -16.80 -20.29 11.08
C ALA A 537 -17.55 -19.98 12.39
N TRP A 538 -18.32 -18.91 12.39
CA TRP A 538 -19.13 -18.52 13.56
C TRP A 538 -20.17 -19.58 13.92
N ARG A 539 -20.93 -20.10 12.95
CA ARG A 539 -21.91 -21.17 13.16
C ARG A 539 -21.29 -22.43 13.77
N LYS A 540 -20.09 -22.81 13.30
CA LYS A 540 -19.35 -23.95 13.81
C LYS A 540 -18.91 -23.79 15.27
N LYS A 541 -18.60 -22.57 15.71
CA LYS A 541 -18.26 -22.27 17.11
C LYS A 541 -19.52 -22.29 17.99
N GLY A 542 -20.64 -21.69 17.55
CA GLY A 542 -21.91 -21.68 18.27
C GLY A 542 -22.54 -23.07 18.44
N ALA A 543 -22.28 -23.99 17.51
CA ALA A 543 -22.74 -25.39 17.63
C ALA A 543 -21.88 -26.23 18.61
N LYS A 544 -20.75 -25.68 19.10
CA LYS A 544 -19.85 -26.34 20.06
C LYS A 544 -19.92 -25.75 21.47
N ALA A 545 -20.60 -24.60 21.64
CA ALA A 545 -20.90 -23.96 22.92
C ALA A 545 -22.28 -24.37 23.40
#